data_fa5a51d5214fb4100f61de7a743a9258
#
_entry.id   fa5a51d5214fb4100f61de7a743a9258
#
_cell.length_a   1.000
_cell.length_b   1.000
_cell.length_c   1.000
_cell.angle_alpha   90.00
_cell.angle_beta   90.00
_cell.angle_gamma   90.00
#
_symmetry.space_group_name_H-M   'P 1'
#
loop_
_entity.id
_entity.type
_entity.pdbx_description
1 polymer ?
#
loop_
_entity_poly.entity_id
_entity_poly.type
_entity_poly.pdbx_seq_one_letter_code
_entity_poly.pdbx_strand_id
1 'polypeptide(L)'
;MVSENLLATYSLLAYIKDHERNDNGKSLIGLFVPIVMQTVNWMLRANGLKPLMGKDYTEIRAGVKKFFDLDMPIEVISAIMGKIYEDDVEQLFKINSDHSFIIKQGFAVSLDNEYDNQKCRISKLEKHYRTFCKRQNVNFDFQELVNFIQDQKNRVFEGNDTVVAKQDYYVSKYIMECIRRKDYIYEIICSIYLGGVISSYYKFQINEKVVDTELLWDTNFYISLCKLNTREAYETCSQLLEMATAMGYRFSILQRTIEQIKILISNKAKDYDNKDYISSWDESDILAACSREEMPKSELLLVKDNLLDDLNRKGVNIVYDASIRDIIDSAEKSRDLKNLSKIRGSKESALNDIIAQMYVEKKRKSRQIAEFNDVNCWFLNNSFSVNKKELHLPVWQRISISAPDLLLLLWFANPSLANEKVDSLLAISSLSANVFKYRSEKMPSSKVVEEIQNRVAKLQVTNQVSQKAIAKLCIRMSEGCIQENEAERLIMMPTEEFVGYLDQIRDADDAYMEISEENENLRGQNQNLIQDLMLEKTRNKIKEMQIWAILYVFGAIGLFIIYWLFIRATVQPPFLDFSIQIMYWILTCLGVNFINHKYIWFGLMSFIKPKQVEEVVKNKLEAVPHQNSEV
;
A
#
# COMPACT_ATOMS: atom_id res chain seq x y z
N MET A 1 -16.41 -2.06 14.54
CA MET A 1 -15.86 -0.80 13.98
C MET A 1 -14.37 -0.80 14.30
N VAL A 2 -13.53 -0.65 13.30
CA VAL A 2 -12.07 -0.60 13.48
C VAL A 2 -11.71 0.78 14.03
N SER A 3 -10.92 0.83 15.11
CA SER A 3 -10.56 2.09 15.75
C SER A 3 -9.45 2.83 14.96
N GLU A 4 -9.40 4.15 15.10
CA GLU A 4 -8.30 4.97 14.54
C GLU A 4 -6.94 4.52 15.12
N ASN A 5 -6.91 4.14 16.41
CA ASN A 5 -5.70 3.62 17.05
C ASN A 5 -5.19 2.35 16.37
N LEU A 6 -6.10 1.42 16.00
CA LEU A 6 -5.69 0.20 15.31
C LEU A 6 -5.15 0.47 13.91
N LEU A 7 -5.76 1.40 13.17
CA LEU A 7 -5.26 1.81 11.85
C LEU A 7 -3.88 2.47 11.94
N ALA A 8 -3.69 3.35 12.94
CA ALA A 8 -2.39 3.96 13.20
C ALA A 8 -1.34 2.92 13.59
N THR A 9 -1.74 1.90 14.37
CA THR A 9 -0.86 0.77 14.73
C THR A 9 -0.48 -0.06 13.50
N TYR A 10 -1.41 -0.32 12.58
CA TYR A 10 -1.07 -1.00 11.33
C TYR A 10 -0.08 -0.18 10.50
N SER A 11 -0.33 1.11 10.32
CA SER A 11 0.59 1.98 9.61
C SER A 11 1.97 2.06 10.29
N LEU A 12 2.01 2.03 11.63
CA LEU A 12 3.23 1.99 12.42
C LEU A 12 4.01 0.68 12.25
N LEU A 13 3.33 -0.48 12.20
CA LEU A 13 3.98 -1.77 11.94
C LEU A 13 4.66 -1.80 10.57
N ALA A 14 4.00 -1.25 9.55
CA ALA A 14 4.61 -1.10 8.23
C ALA A 14 5.84 -0.17 8.29
N TYR A 15 5.74 0.95 8.99
CA TYR A 15 6.86 1.87 9.20
C TYR A 15 8.04 1.20 9.92
N ILE A 16 7.80 0.47 11.01
CA ILE A 16 8.83 -0.27 11.74
C ILE A 16 9.53 -1.24 10.80
N LYS A 17 8.77 -2.00 10.00
CA LYS A 17 9.35 -2.95 9.04
C LYS A 17 10.26 -2.27 8.03
N ASP A 18 9.91 -1.10 7.53
CA ASP A 18 10.70 -0.37 6.54
C ASP A 18 12.00 0.21 7.15
N HIS A 19 12.04 0.48 8.45
CA HIS A 19 13.15 1.16 9.13
C HIS A 19 14.06 0.21 9.94
N GLU A 20 13.56 -0.93 10.40
CA GLU A 20 14.33 -1.92 11.19
C GLU A 20 15.08 -2.96 10.32
N ARG A 21 15.45 -2.62 9.11
CA ARG A 21 16.12 -3.51 8.14
C ARG A 21 17.48 -4.07 8.57
N ASN A 22 18.06 -3.60 9.68
CA ASN A 22 19.43 -3.97 10.09
C ASN A 22 19.56 -5.24 10.93
N ASP A 23 18.46 -5.78 11.47
CA ASP A 23 18.50 -7.03 12.23
C ASP A 23 17.97 -8.20 11.39
N ASN A 24 18.90 -8.84 10.66
CA ASN A 24 18.79 -10.21 10.11
C ASN A 24 17.36 -10.80 9.98
N GLY A 25 16.49 -10.18 9.25
CA GLY A 25 15.16 -10.56 8.71
C GLY A 25 14.48 -11.88 9.04
N LYS A 26 14.83 -12.53 10.16
CA LYS A 26 14.49 -13.93 10.43
C LYS A 26 13.11 -14.17 11.03
N SER A 27 12.46 -13.14 11.58
CA SER A 27 11.13 -13.36 12.20
C SER A 27 10.31 -12.08 12.24
N LEU A 28 9.09 -12.12 11.72
CA LEU A 28 8.12 -11.02 11.82
C LEU A 28 7.72 -10.68 13.27
N ILE A 29 7.94 -11.59 14.22
CA ILE A 29 7.73 -11.33 15.67
C ILE A 29 8.62 -10.17 16.14
N GLY A 30 9.81 -10.01 15.57
CA GLY A 30 10.71 -8.90 15.89
C GLY A 30 10.09 -7.52 15.70
N LEU A 31 9.18 -7.37 14.72
CA LEU A 31 8.50 -6.11 14.42
C LEU A 31 7.57 -5.63 15.55
N PHE A 32 7.17 -6.53 16.44
CA PHE A 32 6.32 -6.18 17.58
C PHE A 32 7.12 -5.79 18.83
N VAL A 33 8.44 -6.04 18.85
CA VAL A 33 9.31 -5.71 19.99
C VAL A 33 9.23 -4.22 20.34
N PRO A 34 9.39 -3.27 19.40
CA PRO A 34 9.28 -1.84 19.70
C PRO A 34 7.91 -1.42 20.22
N ILE A 35 6.83 -2.07 19.76
CA ILE A 35 5.46 -1.81 20.24
C ILE A 35 5.30 -2.24 21.70
N VAL A 36 5.81 -3.42 22.06
CA VAL A 36 5.75 -3.91 23.45
C VAL A 36 6.64 -3.07 24.35
N MET A 37 7.86 -2.72 23.93
CA MET A 37 8.76 -1.81 24.67
C MET A 37 8.10 -0.45 24.91
N GLN A 38 7.48 0.15 23.90
CA GLN A 38 6.77 1.42 24.02
C GLN A 38 5.56 1.32 24.95
N THR A 39 4.83 0.20 24.90
CA THR A 39 3.74 -0.08 25.86
C THR A 39 4.25 -0.03 27.30
N VAL A 40 5.34 -0.73 27.58
CA VAL A 40 5.97 -0.74 28.90
C VAL A 40 6.40 0.66 29.30
N ASN A 41 7.00 1.44 28.41
CA ASN A 41 7.39 2.83 28.65
C ASN A 41 6.18 3.70 29.04
N TRP A 42 5.05 3.55 28.36
CA TRP A 42 3.81 4.28 28.71
C TRP A 42 3.21 3.82 30.02
N MET A 43 3.24 2.51 30.32
CA MET A 43 2.79 1.97 31.60
C MET A 43 3.64 2.51 32.76
N LEU A 44 4.98 2.55 32.62
CA LEU A 44 5.88 3.13 33.61
C LEU A 44 5.61 4.62 33.83
N ARG A 45 5.41 5.40 32.76
CA ARG A 45 5.04 6.83 32.87
C ARG A 45 3.72 7.02 33.61
N ALA A 46 2.72 6.20 33.29
CA ALA A 46 1.41 6.23 33.96
C ALA A 46 1.50 5.84 35.44
N ASN A 47 2.47 5.00 35.82
CA ASN A 47 2.73 4.56 37.19
C ASN A 47 3.70 5.48 37.96
N GLY A 48 3.97 6.68 37.44
CA GLY A 48 4.87 7.64 38.06
C GLY A 48 6.34 7.19 38.09
N LEU A 49 6.76 6.46 37.04
CA LEU A 49 8.12 5.91 36.85
C LEU A 49 8.55 4.91 37.94
N LYS A 50 7.62 4.35 38.69
CA LYS A 50 7.91 3.25 39.60
C LYS A 50 8.16 1.95 38.83
N PRO A 51 8.98 1.02 39.33
CA PRO A 51 9.20 -0.27 38.69
C PRO A 51 7.89 -0.99 38.41
N LEU A 52 7.76 -1.54 37.19
CA LEU A 52 6.63 -2.35 36.80
C LEU A 52 6.90 -3.80 37.25
N MET A 53 5.99 -4.38 38.03
CA MET A 53 6.09 -5.73 38.53
C MET A 53 4.82 -6.49 38.15
N GLY A 54 4.97 -7.73 37.67
CA GLY A 54 3.84 -8.60 37.34
C GLY A 54 4.13 -10.06 37.66
N LYS A 55 3.07 -10.84 37.90
CA LYS A 55 3.16 -12.29 38.06
C LYS A 55 3.24 -13.00 36.72
N ASP A 56 2.69 -12.38 35.69
CA ASP A 56 2.69 -12.80 34.30
C ASP A 56 2.59 -11.58 33.40
N TYR A 57 2.52 -11.77 32.08
CA TYR A 57 2.47 -10.69 31.09
C TYR A 57 1.04 -10.20 30.75
N THR A 58 0.03 -10.58 31.53
CA THR A 58 -1.38 -10.22 31.27
C THR A 58 -1.59 -8.70 31.27
N GLU A 59 -0.92 -7.98 32.21
CA GLU A 59 -1.02 -6.52 32.27
C GLU A 59 -0.36 -5.86 31.06
N ILE A 60 0.76 -6.40 30.55
CA ILE A 60 1.43 -5.90 29.35
C ILE A 60 0.54 -6.13 28.14
N ARG A 61 -0.09 -7.33 28.01
CA ARG A 61 -1.10 -7.60 26.98
C ARG A 61 -2.24 -6.60 27.02
N ALA A 62 -2.78 -6.33 28.20
CA ALA A 62 -3.84 -5.33 28.38
C ALA A 62 -3.35 -3.92 28.00
N GLY A 63 -2.10 -3.57 28.29
CA GLY A 63 -1.46 -2.35 27.87
C GLY A 63 -1.36 -2.23 26.34
N VAL A 64 -0.87 -3.25 25.65
CA VAL A 64 -0.80 -3.29 24.18
C VAL A 64 -2.20 -3.11 23.58
N LYS A 65 -3.21 -3.80 24.11
CA LYS A 65 -4.60 -3.64 23.68
C LYS A 65 -5.12 -2.21 23.93
N LYS A 66 -4.82 -1.64 25.08
CA LYS A 66 -5.28 -0.29 25.45
C LYS A 66 -4.67 0.81 24.58
N PHE A 67 -3.35 0.76 24.32
CA PHE A 67 -2.62 1.84 23.67
C PHE A 67 -2.62 1.72 22.14
N PHE A 68 -2.47 0.50 21.63
CA PHE A 68 -2.34 0.21 20.20
C PHE A 68 -3.57 -0.49 19.60
N ASP A 69 -4.56 -0.82 20.42
CA ASP A 69 -5.76 -1.61 20.04
C ASP A 69 -5.42 -2.97 19.39
N LEU A 70 -4.23 -3.50 19.68
CA LEU A 70 -3.73 -4.76 19.12
C LEU A 70 -3.97 -5.90 20.12
N ASP A 71 -4.77 -6.88 19.73
CA ASP A 71 -5.06 -8.06 20.56
C ASP A 71 -4.08 -9.19 20.24
N MET A 72 -3.04 -9.30 21.06
CA MET A 72 -1.98 -10.30 20.91
C MET A 72 -2.18 -11.47 21.89
N PRO A 73 -1.97 -12.72 21.47
CA PRO A 73 -1.94 -13.86 22.39
C PRO A 73 -0.86 -13.68 23.46
N ILE A 74 -1.11 -14.24 24.66
CA ILE A 74 -0.17 -14.11 25.78
C ILE A 74 1.16 -14.80 25.49
N GLU A 75 1.14 -15.89 24.73
CA GLU A 75 2.30 -16.65 24.30
C GLU A 75 3.23 -15.80 23.42
N VAL A 76 2.65 -14.98 22.54
CA VAL A 76 3.40 -14.06 21.68
C VAL A 76 4.03 -12.93 22.50
N ILE A 77 3.28 -12.36 23.45
CA ILE A 77 3.83 -11.37 24.39
C ILE A 77 4.98 -12.00 25.19
N SER A 78 4.81 -13.24 25.67
CA SER A 78 5.85 -13.95 26.41
C SER A 78 7.12 -14.16 25.57
N ALA A 79 6.98 -14.55 24.30
CA ALA A 79 8.11 -14.73 23.39
C ALA A 79 8.84 -13.39 23.12
N ILE A 80 8.09 -12.30 22.94
CA ILE A 80 8.65 -10.96 22.77
C ILE A 80 9.38 -10.50 24.02
N MET A 81 8.78 -10.70 25.21
CA MET A 81 9.41 -10.34 26.48
C MET A 81 10.66 -11.17 26.73
N GLY A 82 10.67 -12.45 26.35
CA GLY A 82 11.87 -13.29 26.36
C GLY A 82 12.99 -12.71 25.49
N LYS A 83 12.67 -12.30 24.27
CA LYS A 83 13.64 -11.66 23.38
C LYS A 83 14.16 -10.32 23.94
N ILE A 84 13.28 -9.48 24.50
CA ILE A 84 13.68 -8.22 25.16
C ILE A 84 14.62 -8.51 26.33
N TYR A 85 14.38 -9.60 27.09
CA TYR A 85 15.23 -10.01 28.21
C TYR A 85 16.61 -10.48 27.75
N GLU A 86 16.68 -11.24 26.65
CA GLU A 86 17.95 -11.71 26.07
C GLU A 86 18.81 -10.55 25.54
N ASP A 87 18.17 -9.53 24.98
CA ASP A 87 18.82 -8.35 24.42
C ASP A 87 19.11 -7.26 25.48
N ASP A 88 18.66 -7.42 26.74
CA ASP A 88 18.80 -6.42 27.83
C ASP A 88 20.20 -6.38 28.44
N VAL A 89 21.13 -5.69 27.78
CA VAL A 89 22.51 -5.49 28.24
C VAL A 89 22.59 -4.69 29.55
N GLU A 90 21.64 -3.79 29.80
CA GLU A 90 21.64 -2.91 30.98
C GLU A 90 21.01 -3.53 32.22
N GLN A 91 20.49 -4.75 32.13
CA GLN A 91 19.81 -5.47 33.21
C GLN A 91 18.63 -4.69 33.83
N LEU A 92 17.91 -3.95 33.01
CA LEU A 92 16.72 -3.20 33.38
C LEU A 92 15.52 -4.10 33.67
N PHE A 93 15.54 -5.30 33.09
CA PHE A 93 14.50 -6.30 33.12
C PHE A 93 14.98 -7.57 33.83
N LYS A 94 14.22 -8.07 34.80
CA LYS A 94 14.47 -9.34 35.50
C LYS A 94 13.27 -10.23 35.40
N ILE A 95 13.51 -11.50 35.07
CA ILE A 95 12.52 -12.58 35.10
C ILE A 95 12.92 -13.57 36.21
N ASN A 96 11.98 -13.92 37.08
CA ASN A 96 12.16 -14.90 38.10
C ASN A 96 11.77 -16.31 37.58
N SER A 97 12.15 -17.36 38.33
CA SER A 97 11.86 -18.77 37.97
C SER A 97 10.36 -19.13 37.94
N ASP A 98 9.51 -18.33 38.58
CA ASP A 98 8.06 -18.45 38.61
C ASP A 98 7.36 -17.63 37.51
N HIS A 99 8.12 -17.12 36.51
CA HIS A 99 7.69 -16.21 35.44
C HIS A 99 7.24 -14.82 35.90
N SER A 100 7.32 -14.50 37.19
CA SER A 100 7.15 -13.12 37.65
C SER A 100 8.30 -12.25 37.15
N PHE A 101 8.02 -10.96 36.92
CA PHE A 101 9.01 -10.06 36.35
C PHE A 101 9.06 -8.72 37.07
N ILE A 102 10.20 -8.04 36.91
CA ILE A 102 10.44 -6.68 37.40
C ILE A 102 11.14 -5.89 36.30
N ILE A 103 10.51 -4.82 35.81
CA ILE A 103 11.11 -3.84 34.91
C ILE A 103 11.38 -2.56 35.70
N LYS A 104 12.66 -2.24 35.88
CA LYS A 104 13.11 -1.16 36.74
C LYS A 104 12.99 0.22 36.09
N GLN A 105 13.19 0.29 34.78
CA GLN A 105 13.28 1.53 34.00
C GLN A 105 12.77 1.29 32.58
N GLY A 106 12.38 2.36 31.88
CA GLY A 106 11.93 2.28 30.51
C GLY A 106 13.05 1.91 29.52
N PHE A 107 12.64 1.28 28.43
CA PHE A 107 13.53 0.87 27.34
C PHE A 107 13.91 2.06 26.45
N ALA A 108 15.06 1.97 25.76
CA ALA A 108 15.59 3.01 24.87
C ALA A 108 14.84 3.12 23.52
N VAL A 109 13.52 2.93 23.53
CA VAL A 109 12.65 3.05 22.36
C VAL A 109 11.71 4.23 22.57
N SER A 110 11.50 5.05 21.55
CA SER A 110 10.51 6.13 21.56
C SER A 110 9.77 6.14 20.23
N LEU A 111 8.53 5.67 20.25
CA LEU A 111 7.61 5.70 19.13
C LEU A 111 6.55 6.81 19.25
N ASP A 112 6.64 7.67 20.28
CA ASP A 112 5.62 8.70 20.56
C ASP A 112 5.36 9.58 19.34
N ASN A 113 6.40 10.21 18.79
CA ASN A 113 6.29 11.11 17.65
C ASN A 113 5.81 10.37 16.38
N GLU A 114 6.32 9.16 16.18
CA GLU A 114 5.96 8.40 14.97
C GLU A 114 4.51 7.90 15.04
N TYR A 115 4.07 7.45 16.19
CA TYR A 115 2.67 7.04 16.36
C TYR A 115 1.69 8.18 16.12
N ASP A 116 2.02 9.39 16.60
CA ASP A 116 1.23 10.60 16.34
C ASP A 116 1.28 11.00 14.85
N ASN A 117 2.42 10.84 14.18
CA ASN A 117 2.53 11.02 12.73
C ASN A 117 1.60 10.06 11.98
N GLN A 118 1.57 8.78 12.39
CA GLN A 118 0.68 7.80 11.74
C GLN A 118 -0.80 8.17 11.94
N LYS A 119 -1.21 8.63 13.12
CA LYS A 119 -2.58 9.16 13.34
C LYS A 119 -2.88 10.34 12.41
N CYS A 120 -1.96 11.27 12.28
CA CYS A 120 -2.12 12.40 11.36
C CYS A 120 -2.28 11.93 9.90
N ARG A 121 -1.53 10.90 9.47
CA ARG A 121 -1.67 10.29 8.12
C ARG A 121 -3.06 9.66 7.95
N ILE A 122 -3.58 8.94 8.94
CA ILE A 122 -4.93 8.36 8.90
C ILE A 122 -6.00 9.46 8.77
N SER A 123 -5.90 10.53 9.55
CA SER A 123 -6.82 11.68 9.46
C SER A 123 -6.79 12.35 8.07
N LYS A 124 -5.61 12.43 7.42
CA LYS A 124 -5.47 12.93 6.04
C LYS A 124 -6.16 12.00 5.04
N LEU A 125 -5.98 10.68 5.19
CA LEU A 125 -6.65 9.68 4.35
C LEU A 125 -8.17 9.80 4.48
N GLU A 126 -8.69 9.90 5.70
CA GLU A 126 -10.12 10.07 5.94
C GLU A 126 -10.67 11.33 5.25
N LYS A 127 -10.01 12.47 5.43
CA LYS A 127 -10.41 13.73 4.80
C LYS A 127 -10.39 13.63 3.26
N HIS A 128 -9.38 12.97 2.70
CA HIS A 128 -9.26 12.77 1.26
C HIS A 128 -10.39 11.87 0.73
N TYR A 129 -10.67 10.75 1.42
CA TYR A 129 -11.76 9.84 1.06
C TYR A 129 -13.14 10.53 1.13
N ARG A 130 -13.41 11.29 2.18
CA ARG A 130 -14.65 12.08 2.31
C ARG A 130 -14.81 13.09 1.17
N THR A 131 -13.72 13.71 0.73
CA THR A 131 -13.73 14.63 -0.42
C THR A 131 -14.05 13.89 -1.72
N PHE A 132 -13.49 12.71 -1.92
CA PHE A 132 -13.84 11.84 -3.05
C PHE A 132 -15.33 11.47 -3.04
N CYS A 133 -15.88 11.02 -1.89
CA CYS A 133 -17.29 10.66 -1.78
C CYS A 133 -18.23 11.83 -2.13
N LYS A 134 -17.92 13.05 -1.64
CA LYS A 134 -18.65 14.27 -2.00
C LYS A 134 -18.62 14.53 -3.51
N ARG A 135 -17.45 14.40 -4.15
CA ARG A 135 -17.29 14.57 -5.60
C ARG A 135 -18.08 13.54 -6.40
N GLN A 136 -18.17 12.29 -5.92
CA GLN A 136 -18.96 11.22 -6.55
C GLN A 136 -20.46 11.29 -6.20
N ASN A 137 -20.88 12.27 -5.40
CA ASN A 137 -22.25 12.40 -4.89
C ASN A 137 -22.77 11.11 -4.21
N VAL A 138 -21.91 10.48 -3.40
CA VAL A 138 -22.22 9.29 -2.60
C VAL A 138 -22.02 9.61 -1.11
N ASN A 139 -22.92 9.05 -0.28
CA ASN A 139 -22.84 9.24 1.17
C ASN A 139 -22.28 7.95 1.81
N PHE A 140 -20.98 7.73 1.67
CA PHE A 140 -20.27 6.62 2.29
C PHE A 140 -19.39 7.14 3.43
N ASP A 141 -19.28 6.33 4.50
CA ASP A 141 -18.41 6.63 5.62
C ASP A 141 -16.99 6.12 5.34
N PHE A 142 -16.01 6.69 6.05
CA PHE A 142 -14.63 6.23 6.03
C PHE A 142 -14.49 4.75 6.43
N GLN A 143 -15.40 4.27 7.29
CA GLN A 143 -15.45 2.87 7.70
C GLN A 143 -15.61 1.89 6.52
N GLU A 144 -16.24 2.31 5.42
CA GLU A 144 -16.36 1.47 4.21
C GLU A 144 -15.00 1.18 3.55
N LEU A 145 -14.14 2.21 3.45
CA LEU A 145 -12.76 2.03 2.98
C LEU A 145 -11.97 1.11 3.92
N VAL A 146 -12.13 1.31 5.23
CA VAL A 146 -11.44 0.49 6.25
C VAL A 146 -11.90 -0.96 6.18
N ASN A 147 -13.20 -1.19 6.08
CA ASN A 147 -13.78 -2.55 5.95
C ASN A 147 -13.25 -3.23 4.68
N PHE A 148 -13.23 -2.52 3.55
CA PHE A 148 -12.67 -3.05 2.31
C PHE A 148 -11.22 -3.52 2.48
N ILE A 149 -10.35 -2.70 3.10
CA ILE A 149 -8.95 -3.06 3.35
C ILE A 149 -8.86 -4.29 4.28
N GLN A 150 -9.69 -4.36 5.33
CA GLN A 150 -9.72 -5.50 6.25
C GLN A 150 -10.22 -6.78 5.56
N ASP A 151 -11.25 -6.68 4.74
CA ASP A 151 -11.79 -7.82 4.00
C ASP A 151 -10.77 -8.39 3.02
N GLN A 152 -9.96 -7.54 2.38
CA GLN A 152 -8.85 -8.00 1.54
C GLN A 152 -7.82 -8.79 2.33
N LYS A 153 -7.48 -8.35 3.53
CA LYS A 153 -6.59 -9.06 4.45
C LYS A 153 -7.21 -10.40 4.90
N ASN A 154 -8.45 -10.36 5.38
CA ASN A 154 -9.13 -11.54 5.94
C ASN A 154 -9.39 -12.61 4.89
N ARG A 155 -9.63 -12.20 3.63
CA ARG A 155 -9.84 -13.12 2.52
C ARG A 155 -8.70 -14.12 2.34
N VAL A 156 -7.46 -13.68 2.54
CA VAL A 156 -6.29 -14.56 2.40
C VAL A 156 -6.27 -15.63 3.48
N PHE A 157 -6.60 -15.27 4.71
CA PHE A 157 -6.42 -16.13 5.88
C PHE A 157 -7.70 -16.86 6.33
N GLU A 158 -8.86 -16.24 6.17
CA GLU A 158 -10.13 -16.74 6.72
C GLU A 158 -11.10 -17.23 5.64
N GLY A 159 -10.82 -16.97 4.38
CA GLY A 159 -11.64 -17.44 3.27
C GLY A 159 -13.01 -16.77 3.21
N ASN A 160 -13.11 -15.49 3.47
CA ASN A 160 -14.38 -14.77 3.45
C ASN A 160 -14.57 -14.07 2.10
N ASP A 161 -15.38 -14.64 1.22
CA ASP A 161 -15.84 -13.96 0.02
C ASP A 161 -17.25 -13.41 0.26
N THR A 162 -17.31 -12.22 0.77
CA THR A 162 -18.54 -11.46 0.79
C THR A 162 -18.98 -11.12 -0.63
N VAL A 163 -20.28 -11.16 -0.87
CA VAL A 163 -20.88 -10.67 -2.12
C VAL A 163 -20.45 -9.22 -2.32
N VAL A 164 -19.93 -8.89 -3.50
CA VAL A 164 -19.50 -7.54 -3.87
C VAL A 164 -20.61 -6.54 -3.60
N ALA A 165 -20.43 -5.68 -2.60
CA ALA A 165 -21.38 -4.64 -2.28
C ALA A 165 -21.24 -3.45 -3.24
N LYS A 166 -22.30 -2.64 -3.39
CA LYS A 166 -22.23 -1.41 -4.21
C LYS A 166 -21.14 -0.46 -3.71
N GLN A 167 -20.87 -0.46 -2.42
CA GLN A 167 -19.84 0.34 -1.76
C GLN A 167 -18.44 -0.03 -2.26
N ASP A 168 -18.17 -1.32 -2.44
CA ASP A 168 -16.86 -1.84 -2.86
C ASP A 168 -16.45 -1.30 -4.24
N TYR A 169 -17.41 -1.04 -5.10
CA TYR A 169 -17.15 -0.41 -6.39
C TYR A 169 -16.56 1.00 -6.24
N TYR A 170 -17.15 1.85 -5.38
CA TYR A 170 -16.65 3.21 -5.19
C TYR A 170 -15.34 3.24 -4.41
N VAL A 171 -15.15 2.33 -3.46
CA VAL A 171 -13.88 2.16 -2.76
C VAL A 171 -12.79 1.72 -3.75
N SER A 172 -13.08 0.76 -4.61
CA SER A 172 -12.16 0.31 -5.67
C SER A 172 -11.82 1.44 -6.64
N LYS A 173 -12.82 2.24 -7.04
CA LYS A 173 -12.62 3.42 -7.89
C LYS A 173 -11.72 4.46 -7.20
N TYR A 174 -11.91 4.68 -5.90
CA TYR A 174 -11.08 5.57 -5.10
C TYR A 174 -9.62 5.11 -5.06
N ILE A 175 -9.39 3.83 -4.73
CA ILE A 175 -8.04 3.25 -4.67
C ILE A 175 -7.36 3.36 -6.04
N MET A 176 -8.06 3.03 -7.13
CA MET A 176 -7.52 3.16 -8.50
C MET A 176 -7.15 4.60 -8.85
N GLU A 177 -7.96 5.57 -8.45
CA GLU A 177 -7.63 6.99 -8.67
C GLU A 177 -6.36 7.38 -7.92
N CYS A 178 -6.17 6.93 -6.68
CA CYS A 178 -4.94 7.14 -5.92
C CYS A 178 -3.72 6.48 -6.58
N ILE A 179 -3.86 5.23 -7.10
CA ILE A 179 -2.80 4.53 -7.82
C ILE A 179 -2.37 5.30 -9.07
N ARG A 180 -3.33 5.69 -9.92
CA ARG A 180 -3.05 6.40 -11.19
C ARG A 180 -2.37 7.73 -10.99
N ARG A 181 -2.74 8.46 -9.93
CA ARG A 181 -2.13 9.75 -9.58
C ARG A 181 -0.80 9.63 -8.89
N LYS A 182 -0.36 8.42 -8.55
CA LYS A 182 0.81 8.16 -7.69
C LYS A 182 0.76 9.02 -6.41
N ASP A 183 -0.44 9.13 -5.82
CA ASP A 183 -0.70 9.97 -4.67
C ASP A 183 -0.10 9.32 -3.41
N TYR A 184 0.53 10.13 -2.56
CA TYR A 184 1.02 9.68 -1.25
C TYR A 184 -0.09 9.06 -0.37
N ILE A 185 -1.36 9.36 -0.65
CA ILE A 185 -2.53 8.73 -0.02
C ILE A 185 -2.55 7.22 -0.28
N TYR A 186 -2.12 6.79 -1.47
CA TYR A 186 -2.01 5.36 -1.77
C TYR A 186 -0.98 4.66 -0.89
N GLU A 187 0.14 5.32 -0.59
CA GLU A 187 1.14 4.79 0.35
C GLU A 187 0.56 4.58 1.75
N ILE A 188 -0.35 5.45 2.20
CA ILE A 188 -1.03 5.29 3.49
C ILE A 188 -1.94 4.04 3.46
N ILE A 189 -2.70 3.85 2.38
CA ILE A 189 -3.56 2.67 2.19
C ILE A 189 -2.71 1.40 2.22
N CYS A 190 -1.59 1.38 1.49
CA CYS A 190 -0.65 0.27 1.47
C CYS A 190 -0.06 -0.02 2.86
N SER A 191 0.31 1.02 3.61
CA SER A 191 0.85 0.88 4.97
C SER A 191 -0.18 0.26 5.93
N ILE A 192 -1.45 0.67 5.85
CA ILE A 192 -2.54 0.09 6.64
C ILE A 192 -2.74 -1.38 6.28
N TYR A 193 -2.78 -1.70 4.97
CA TYR A 193 -2.94 -3.07 4.50
C TYR A 193 -1.78 -3.96 4.97
N LEU A 194 -0.53 -3.56 4.69
CA LEU A 194 0.68 -4.31 5.06
C LEU A 194 0.77 -4.53 6.57
N GLY A 195 0.59 -3.48 7.36
CA GLY A 195 0.61 -3.61 8.82
C GLY A 195 -0.55 -4.45 9.36
N GLY A 196 -1.73 -4.37 8.72
CA GLY A 196 -2.84 -5.27 9.01
C GLY A 196 -2.50 -6.73 8.73
N VAL A 197 -1.82 -6.99 7.62
CA VAL A 197 -1.28 -8.31 7.24
C VAL A 197 -0.25 -8.77 8.28
N ILE A 198 0.76 -7.95 8.60
CA ILE A 198 1.77 -8.25 9.64
C ILE A 198 1.08 -8.58 10.98
N SER A 199 0.06 -7.83 11.36
CA SER A 199 -0.68 -8.07 12.62
C SER A 199 -1.38 -9.43 12.68
N SER A 200 -1.57 -10.09 11.55
CA SER A 200 -2.18 -11.42 11.47
C SER A 200 -1.17 -12.55 11.61
N TYR A 201 0.13 -12.25 11.52
CA TYR A 201 1.20 -13.24 11.53
C TYR A 201 1.15 -14.19 12.73
N TYR A 202 0.90 -13.67 13.93
CA TYR A 202 0.85 -14.51 15.14
C TYR A 202 -0.38 -15.42 15.24
N LYS A 203 -1.39 -15.20 14.39
CA LYS A 203 -2.57 -16.09 14.31
C LYS A 203 -2.32 -17.31 13.42
N PHE A 204 -1.39 -17.20 12.48
CA PHE A 204 -1.11 -18.20 11.47
C PHE A 204 0.34 -18.65 11.59
N GLN A 205 0.56 -19.78 12.28
CA GLN A 205 1.89 -20.40 12.37
C GLN A 205 2.22 -21.06 11.04
N ILE A 206 2.88 -20.33 10.15
CA ILE A 206 3.45 -20.88 8.93
C ILE A 206 4.89 -21.27 9.25
N ASN A 207 5.14 -22.58 9.42
CA ASN A 207 6.48 -23.10 9.69
C ASN A 207 7.27 -23.22 8.37
N GLU A 208 8.58 -23.04 8.41
CA GLU A 208 9.52 -23.18 7.28
C GLU A 208 9.68 -24.62 6.75
N LYS A 209 8.64 -25.40 6.66
CA LYS A 209 8.78 -26.77 6.19
C LYS A 209 8.70 -26.77 4.66
N VAL A 210 9.84 -27.03 4.02
CA VAL A 210 9.89 -27.28 2.58
C VAL A 210 9.21 -28.60 2.29
N VAL A 211 7.96 -28.54 1.87
CA VAL A 211 7.28 -29.67 1.26
C VAL A 211 7.62 -29.65 -0.22
N ASP A 212 7.79 -30.83 -0.81
CA ASP A 212 7.93 -30.99 -2.26
C ASP A 212 6.64 -30.53 -2.98
N THR A 213 6.54 -29.23 -3.23
CA THR A 213 5.34 -28.57 -3.72
C THR A 213 5.47 -28.24 -5.21
N GLU A 214 4.43 -28.57 -5.96
CA GLU A 214 4.32 -28.32 -7.39
C GLU A 214 3.38 -27.14 -7.68
N LEU A 215 3.83 -26.19 -8.49
CA LEU A 215 3.03 -25.08 -9.01
C LEU A 215 2.71 -25.33 -10.49
N LEU A 216 1.45 -25.62 -10.78
CA LEU A 216 0.96 -25.80 -12.13
C LEU A 216 0.59 -24.43 -12.71
N TRP A 217 1.28 -24.00 -13.75
CA TRP A 217 1.11 -22.68 -14.34
C TRP A 217 -0.12 -22.56 -15.24
N ASP A 218 -0.85 -21.46 -15.11
CA ASP A 218 -1.87 -21.00 -16.05
C ASP A 218 -1.27 -20.13 -17.16
N THR A 219 -2.04 -19.95 -18.23
CA THR A 219 -1.75 -19.04 -19.34
C THR A 219 -1.39 -17.64 -18.86
N ASN A 220 -2.21 -17.05 -17.97
CA ASN A 220 -2.02 -15.67 -17.50
C ASN A 220 -0.76 -15.49 -16.65
N PHE A 221 -0.33 -16.51 -15.93
CA PHE A 221 0.93 -16.45 -15.18
C PHE A 221 2.12 -16.34 -16.12
N TYR A 222 2.19 -17.17 -17.17
CA TYR A 222 3.24 -17.07 -18.17
C TYR A 222 3.23 -15.75 -18.94
N ILE A 223 2.05 -15.29 -19.38
CA ILE A 223 1.87 -14.01 -20.07
C ILE A 223 2.38 -12.85 -19.20
N SER A 224 2.10 -12.87 -17.89
CA SER A 224 2.62 -11.87 -16.95
C SER A 224 4.15 -11.91 -16.85
N LEU A 225 4.76 -13.09 -16.80
CA LEU A 225 6.23 -13.24 -16.80
C LEU A 225 6.90 -12.74 -18.08
N CYS A 226 6.18 -12.71 -19.20
CA CYS A 226 6.65 -12.17 -20.49
C CYS A 226 6.44 -10.64 -20.62
N LYS A 227 6.02 -9.93 -19.57
CA LYS A 227 5.64 -8.50 -19.58
C LYS A 227 4.45 -8.20 -20.50
N LEU A 228 3.66 -9.20 -20.82
CA LEU A 228 2.47 -9.09 -21.68
C LEU A 228 1.17 -8.87 -20.87
N ASN A 229 1.30 -8.33 -19.66
CA ASN A 229 0.22 -7.94 -18.77
C ASN A 229 0.63 -6.63 -18.07
N THR A 230 -0.08 -6.19 -17.02
CA THR A 230 0.32 -4.99 -16.25
C THR A 230 1.72 -5.14 -15.65
N ARG A 231 2.36 -4.01 -15.38
CA ARG A 231 3.70 -4.00 -14.76
C ARG A 231 3.69 -4.67 -13.39
N GLU A 232 2.64 -4.42 -12.61
CA GLU A 232 2.44 -5.00 -11.28
C GLU A 232 2.31 -6.52 -11.35
N ALA A 233 1.58 -7.04 -12.36
CA ALA A 233 1.47 -8.47 -12.58
C ALA A 233 2.82 -9.12 -12.94
N TYR A 234 3.61 -8.46 -13.79
CA TYR A 234 4.97 -8.92 -14.12
C TYR A 234 5.86 -8.96 -12.87
N GLU A 235 5.91 -7.87 -12.11
CA GLU A 235 6.75 -7.77 -10.92
C GLU A 235 6.34 -8.81 -9.87
N THR A 236 5.04 -8.98 -9.63
CA THR A 236 4.51 -9.99 -8.69
C THR A 236 4.85 -11.41 -9.11
N CYS A 237 4.62 -11.75 -10.39
CA CYS A 237 4.91 -13.10 -10.90
C CYS A 237 6.41 -13.40 -10.90
N SER A 238 7.27 -12.40 -11.20
CA SER A 238 8.72 -12.53 -11.16
C SER A 238 9.23 -12.77 -9.75
N GLN A 239 8.76 -11.99 -8.77
CA GLN A 239 9.13 -12.17 -7.37
C GLN A 239 8.64 -13.51 -6.81
N LEU A 240 7.42 -13.92 -7.16
CA LEU A 240 6.91 -15.24 -6.79
C LEU A 240 7.81 -16.36 -7.35
N LEU A 241 8.21 -16.26 -8.62
CA LEU A 241 9.08 -17.26 -9.25
C LEU A 241 10.43 -17.34 -8.53
N GLU A 242 11.05 -16.20 -8.20
CA GLU A 242 12.32 -16.13 -7.46
C GLU A 242 12.18 -16.76 -6.07
N MET A 243 11.20 -16.37 -5.28
CA MET A 243 10.99 -16.89 -3.93
C MET A 243 10.64 -18.39 -3.95
N ALA A 244 9.72 -18.80 -4.81
CA ALA A 244 9.33 -20.20 -4.94
C ALA A 244 10.50 -21.08 -5.38
N THR A 245 11.35 -20.59 -6.30
CA THR A 245 12.59 -21.27 -6.70
C THR A 245 13.56 -21.42 -5.52
N ALA A 246 13.79 -20.35 -4.77
CA ALA A 246 14.67 -20.36 -3.61
C ALA A 246 14.16 -21.31 -2.51
N MET A 247 12.83 -21.50 -2.40
CA MET A 247 12.20 -22.43 -1.46
C MET A 247 12.09 -23.87 -2.01
N GLY A 248 12.59 -24.14 -3.21
CA GLY A 248 12.63 -25.49 -3.80
C GLY A 248 11.29 -25.97 -4.39
N TYR A 249 10.38 -25.04 -4.73
CA TYR A 249 9.14 -25.38 -5.43
C TYR A 249 9.42 -25.86 -6.86
N ARG A 250 8.61 -26.81 -7.33
CA ARG A 250 8.67 -27.32 -8.70
C ARG A 250 7.63 -26.63 -9.56
N PHE A 251 7.97 -26.38 -10.82
CA PHE A 251 7.06 -25.75 -11.78
C PHE A 251 6.64 -26.72 -12.85
N SER A 252 5.37 -26.71 -13.19
CA SER A 252 4.81 -27.53 -14.26
C SER A 252 3.80 -26.72 -15.09
N ILE A 253 3.61 -27.12 -16.31
CA ILE A 253 2.62 -26.56 -17.24
C ILE A 253 2.00 -27.67 -18.06
N LEU A 254 0.67 -27.59 -18.31
CA LEU A 254 0.02 -28.55 -19.19
C LEU A 254 0.40 -28.29 -20.65
N GLN A 255 0.55 -29.33 -21.45
CA GLN A 255 0.74 -29.20 -22.90
C GLN A 255 -0.35 -28.33 -23.54
N ARG A 256 -1.60 -28.50 -23.13
CA ARG A 256 -2.73 -27.70 -23.58
C ARG A 256 -2.62 -26.21 -23.25
N THR A 257 -2.06 -25.88 -22.09
CA THR A 257 -1.81 -24.49 -21.71
C THR A 257 -0.78 -23.85 -22.64
N ILE A 258 0.26 -24.59 -23.06
CA ILE A 258 1.26 -24.13 -24.04
C ILE A 258 0.56 -23.82 -25.39
N GLU A 259 -0.33 -24.70 -25.84
CA GLU A 259 -1.09 -24.49 -27.07
C GLU A 259 -2.01 -23.27 -26.96
N GLN A 260 -2.69 -23.09 -25.83
CA GLN A 260 -3.50 -21.90 -25.57
C GLN A 260 -2.67 -20.61 -25.62
N ILE A 261 -1.49 -20.58 -25.01
CA ILE A 261 -0.60 -19.42 -25.06
C ILE A 261 -0.26 -19.08 -26.52
N LYS A 262 0.11 -20.09 -27.32
CA LYS A 262 0.44 -19.89 -28.74
C LYS A 262 -0.74 -19.34 -29.54
N ILE A 263 -1.94 -19.88 -29.32
CA ILE A 263 -3.18 -19.43 -30.00
C ILE A 263 -3.48 -17.98 -29.54
N LEU A 264 -3.42 -17.70 -28.25
CA LEU A 264 -3.71 -16.39 -27.70
C LEU A 264 -2.79 -15.31 -28.30
N ILE A 265 -1.46 -15.52 -28.27
CA ILE A 265 -0.50 -14.60 -28.84
C ILE A 265 -0.72 -14.43 -30.35
N SER A 266 -1.00 -15.53 -31.09
CA SER A 266 -1.26 -15.47 -32.53
C SER A 266 -2.52 -14.68 -32.87
N ASN A 267 -3.58 -14.79 -32.07
CA ASN A 267 -4.79 -14.01 -32.26
C ASN A 267 -4.57 -12.54 -31.95
N LYS A 268 -3.90 -12.22 -30.83
CA LYS A 268 -3.56 -10.83 -30.50
C LYS A 268 -2.65 -10.18 -31.56
N ALA A 269 -1.74 -10.95 -32.14
CA ALA A 269 -0.90 -10.45 -33.24
C ALA A 269 -1.70 -10.11 -34.52
N LYS A 270 -2.89 -10.72 -34.77
CA LYS A 270 -3.77 -10.32 -35.87
C LYS A 270 -4.37 -8.92 -35.62
N ASP A 271 -4.70 -8.63 -34.35
CA ASP A 271 -5.34 -7.38 -33.95
C ASP A 271 -4.32 -6.29 -33.57
N TYR A 272 -3.02 -6.54 -33.85
CA TYR A 272 -1.92 -5.67 -33.39
C TYR A 272 -2.04 -4.22 -33.86
N ASP A 273 -2.58 -3.99 -35.07
CA ASP A 273 -2.73 -2.64 -35.62
C ASP A 273 -3.75 -1.79 -34.83
N ASN A 274 -4.59 -2.43 -34.01
CA ASN A 274 -5.57 -1.79 -33.11
C ASN A 274 -5.07 -1.64 -31.67
N LYS A 275 -3.76 -1.84 -31.39
CA LYS A 275 -3.19 -1.88 -30.03
C LYS A 275 -3.51 -0.64 -29.20
N ASP A 276 -3.39 0.55 -29.78
CA ASP A 276 -3.59 1.80 -29.06
C ASP A 276 -5.06 2.01 -28.67
N TYR A 277 -5.96 1.52 -29.52
CA TYR A 277 -7.39 1.49 -29.23
C TYR A 277 -7.71 0.51 -28.11
N ILE A 278 -7.20 -0.71 -28.19
CA ILE A 278 -7.40 -1.75 -27.17
C ILE A 278 -6.79 -1.35 -25.82
N SER A 279 -5.62 -0.70 -25.83
CA SER A 279 -4.95 -0.23 -24.61
C SER A 279 -5.80 0.75 -23.79
N SER A 280 -6.71 1.47 -24.43
CA SER A 280 -7.63 2.39 -23.75
C SER A 280 -8.75 1.68 -22.98
N TRP A 281 -8.99 0.39 -23.27
CA TRP A 281 -10.08 -0.40 -22.68
C TRP A 281 -9.64 -1.29 -21.53
N ASP A 282 -8.56 -2.02 -21.72
CA ASP A 282 -8.07 -3.02 -20.79
C ASP A 282 -6.55 -2.94 -20.66
N GLU A 283 -6.10 -2.35 -19.58
CA GLU A 283 -4.67 -2.23 -19.25
C GLU A 283 -3.99 -3.60 -19.08
N SER A 284 -4.74 -4.64 -18.81
CA SER A 284 -4.25 -6.01 -18.63
C SER A 284 -4.16 -6.81 -19.94
N ASP A 285 -4.67 -6.26 -21.05
CA ASP A 285 -4.59 -6.90 -22.35
C ASP A 285 -3.15 -6.94 -22.89
N ILE A 286 -2.81 -8.00 -23.61
CA ILE A 286 -1.51 -8.19 -24.27
C ILE A 286 -1.15 -7.00 -25.17
N LEU A 287 -2.13 -6.47 -25.93
CA LEU A 287 -1.90 -5.33 -26.82
C LEU A 287 -1.70 -4.03 -26.06
N ALA A 288 -2.33 -3.87 -24.90
CA ALA A 288 -2.05 -2.75 -24.00
C ALA A 288 -0.62 -2.82 -23.45
N ALA A 289 -0.16 -4.03 -23.13
CA ALA A 289 1.22 -4.24 -22.75
C ALA A 289 2.19 -3.93 -23.90
N CYS A 290 1.89 -4.37 -25.12
CA CYS A 290 2.70 -4.05 -26.30
C CYS A 290 2.77 -2.53 -26.56
N SER A 291 1.66 -1.80 -26.37
CA SER A 291 1.65 -0.34 -26.51
C SER A 291 2.51 0.33 -25.43
N ARG A 292 2.37 -0.09 -24.18
CA ARG A 292 3.11 0.45 -23.02
C ARG A 292 4.62 0.21 -23.10
N GLU A 293 5.03 -0.99 -23.54
CA GLU A 293 6.43 -1.41 -23.64
C GLU A 293 7.03 -1.08 -25.02
N GLU A 294 6.30 -0.40 -25.90
CA GLU A 294 6.68 -0.11 -27.30
C GLU A 294 7.12 -1.38 -28.08
N MET A 295 6.57 -2.54 -27.69
CA MET A 295 6.93 -3.84 -28.25
C MET A 295 6.38 -3.98 -29.68
N PRO A 296 7.19 -4.23 -30.72
CA PRO A 296 6.71 -4.44 -32.07
C PRO A 296 6.04 -5.81 -32.23
N LYS A 297 5.18 -5.95 -33.27
CA LYS A 297 4.48 -7.20 -33.60
C LYS A 297 5.43 -8.41 -33.76
N SER A 298 6.60 -8.19 -34.33
CA SER A 298 7.62 -9.22 -34.50
C SER A 298 8.13 -9.76 -33.16
N GLU A 299 8.33 -8.89 -32.17
CA GLU A 299 8.77 -9.27 -30.84
C GLU A 299 7.67 -10.03 -30.08
N LEU A 300 6.40 -9.61 -30.21
CA LEU A 300 5.26 -10.37 -29.69
C LEU A 300 5.21 -11.81 -30.26
N LEU A 301 5.44 -11.97 -31.57
CA LEU A 301 5.50 -13.28 -32.20
C LEU A 301 6.72 -14.09 -31.76
N LEU A 302 7.87 -13.43 -31.51
CA LEU A 302 9.08 -14.07 -31.00
C LEU A 302 8.86 -14.68 -29.61
N VAL A 303 8.05 -14.05 -28.74
CA VAL A 303 7.65 -14.64 -27.44
C VAL A 303 6.96 -15.99 -27.65
N LYS A 304 6.06 -16.10 -28.64
CA LYS A 304 5.39 -17.35 -28.98
C LYS A 304 6.39 -18.41 -29.49
N ASP A 305 7.29 -18.01 -30.36
CA ASP A 305 8.22 -18.94 -31.02
C ASP A 305 9.26 -19.47 -30.02
N ASN A 306 9.71 -18.66 -29.09
CA ASN A 306 10.68 -19.03 -28.03
C ASN A 306 10.03 -19.66 -26.78
N LEU A 307 8.71 -19.86 -26.75
CA LEU A 307 7.97 -20.32 -25.57
C LEU A 307 8.56 -21.58 -24.92
N LEU A 308 8.86 -22.61 -25.71
CA LEU A 308 9.38 -23.87 -25.18
C LEU A 308 10.79 -23.72 -24.60
N ASP A 309 11.64 -22.96 -25.27
CA ASP A 309 13.00 -22.68 -24.79
C ASP A 309 12.99 -21.85 -23.50
N ASP A 310 12.05 -20.91 -23.39
CA ASP A 310 11.89 -20.10 -22.18
C ASP A 310 11.39 -20.93 -20.99
N LEU A 311 10.39 -21.79 -21.21
CA LEU A 311 9.92 -22.73 -20.20
C LEU A 311 11.03 -23.66 -19.71
N ASN A 312 11.83 -24.19 -20.64
CA ASN A 312 12.96 -25.06 -20.30
C ASN A 312 14.02 -24.32 -19.49
N ARG A 313 14.38 -23.08 -19.86
CA ARG A 313 15.33 -22.25 -19.11
C ARG A 313 14.84 -21.94 -17.69
N LYS A 314 13.53 -21.80 -17.49
CA LYS A 314 12.90 -21.58 -16.18
C LYS A 314 12.70 -22.88 -15.38
N GLY A 315 13.12 -24.04 -15.92
CA GLY A 315 12.98 -25.33 -15.26
C GLY A 315 11.53 -25.82 -15.13
N VAL A 316 10.65 -25.43 -16.04
CA VAL A 316 9.23 -25.79 -16.01
C VAL A 316 9.01 -27.14 -16.71
N ASN A 317 8.44 -28.11 -15.98
CA ASN A 317 8.10 -29.43 -16.52
C ASN A 317 6.82 -29.40 -17.36
N ILE A 318 6.87 -30.01 -18.55
CA ILE A 318 5.68 -30.13 -19.40
C ILE A 318 4.92 -31.39 -19.04
N VAL A 319 3.67 -31.25 -18.64
CA VAL A 319 2.74 -32.35 -18.40
C VAL A 319 2.01 -32.67 -19.71
N TYR A 320 2.38 -33.77 -20.33
CA TYR A 320 1.83 -34.19 -21.63
C TYR A 320 0.45 -34.82 -21.46
N ASP A 321 -0.45 -34.57 -22.42
CA ASP A 321 -1.83 -35.11 -22.45
C ASP A 321 -1.87 -36.64 -22.34
N ALA A 322 -0.89 -37.34 -22.93
CA ALA A 322 -0.79 -38.80 -22.84
C ALA A 322 -0.64 -39.29 -21.38
N SER A 323 -0.01 -38.50 -20.49
CA SER A 323 0.19 -38.86 -19.08
C SER A 323 -1.00 -38.61 -18.17
N ILE A 324 -2.00 -37.83 -18.65
CA ILE A 324 -3.19 -37.41 -17.89
C ILE A 324 -4.49 -37.71 -18.62
N ARG A 325 -4.51 -38.73 -19.48
CA ARG A 325 -5.66 -39.05 -20.35
C ARG A 325 -6.93 -39.34 -19.54
N ASP A 326 -6.82 -40.03 -18.43
CA ASP A 326 -7.92 -40.30 -17.50
C ASP A 326 -8.53 -39.00 -16.90
N ILE A 327 -7.72 -37.99 -16.66
CA ILE A 327 -8.18 -36.68 -16.19
C ILE A 327 -8.92 -35.95 -17.31
N ILE A 328 -8.39 -35.97 -18.52
CA ILE A 328 -9.02 -35.34 -19.70
C ILE A 328 -10.40 -35.95 -19.97
N ASP A 329 -10.49 -37.29 -20.03
CA ASP A 329 -11.74 -38.02 -20.26
C ASP A 329 -12.78 -37.73 -19.16
N SER A 330 -12.34 -37.49 -17.93
CA SER A 330 -13.18 -37.12 -16.78
C SER A 330 -13.65 -35.67 -16.86
N ALA A 331 -12.76 -34.75 -17.25
CA ALA A 331 -13.04 -33.33 -17.40
C ALA A 331 -14.07 -33.06 -18.51
N GLU A 332 -13.99 -33.77 -19.64
CA GLU A 332 -14.96 -33.67 -20.74
C GLU A 332 -16.38 -34.04 -20.34
N LYS A 333 -16.51 -34.93 -19.35
CA LYS A 333 -17.80 -35.40 -18.81
C LYS A 333 -18.27 -34.57 -17.61
N SER A 334 -17.47 -33.59 -17.17
CA SER A 334 -17.77 -32.80 -15.99
C SER A 334 -19.03 -31.95 -16.17
N ARG A 335 -19.89 -31.94 -15.16
CA ARG A 335 -21.08 -31.07 -15.12
C ARG A 335 -20.72 -29.58 -15.05
N ASP A 336 -19.56 -29.25 -14.50
CA ASP A 336 -19.10 -27.88 -14.34
C ASP A 336 -18.63 -27.26 -15.66
N LEU A 337 -18.30 -28.07 -16.67
CA LEU A 337 -17.84 -27.59 -17.98
C LEU A 337 -18.83 -26.65 -18.66
N LYS A 338 -20.13 -26.95 -18.57
CA LYS A 338 -21.18 -26.13 -19.20
C LYS A 338 -21.30 -24.75 -18.52
N ASN A 339 -21.16 -24.70 -17.21
CA ASN A 339 -21.25 -23.47 -16.47
C ASN A 339 -19.97 -22.62 -16.65
N LEU A 340 -18.82 -23.26 -16.58
CA LEU A 340 -17.54 -22.59 -16.74
C LEU A 340 -17.33 -22.09 -18.17
N SER A 341 -17.80 -22.81 -19.20
CA SER A 341 -17.71 -22.33 -20.58
C SER A 341 -18.53 -21.07 -20.86
N LYS A 342 -19.62 -20.85 -20.13
CA LYS A 342 -20.37 -19.59 -20.21
C LYS A 342 -19.59 -18.42 -19.61
N ILE A 343 -18.89 -18.67 -18.51
CA ILE A 343 -18.09 -17.65 -17.82
C ILE A 343 -16.84 -17.32 -18.63
N ARG A 344 -16.18 -18.33 -19.22
CA ARG A 344 -14.94 -18.18 -19.98
C ARG A 344 -15.13 -17.73 -21.43
N GLY A 345 -16.35 -17.75 -21.94
CA GLY A 345 -16.64 -17.47 -23.34
C GLY A 345 -16.08 -18.52 -24.32
N SER A 346 -15.31 -19.50 -23.85
CA SER A 346 -14.72 -20.58 -24.65
C SER A 346 -14.81 -21.92 -23.93
N LYS A 347 -15.29 -22.94 -24.65
CA LYS A 347 -15.35 -24.32 -24.13
C LYS A 347 -13.97 -24.90 -23.89
N GLU A 348 -13.01 -24.57 -24.76
CA GLU A 348 -11.61 -25.04 -24.62
C GLU A 348 -10.92 -24.47 -23.40
N SER A 349 -11.06 -23.17 -23.17
CA SER A 349 -10.50 -22.54 -21.97
C SER A 349 -11.09 -23.10 -20.67
N ALA A 350 -12.43 -23.31 -20.67
CA ALA A 350 -13.12 -23.93 -19.54
C ALA A 350 -12.66 -25.38 -19.30
N LEU A 351 -12.47 -26.15 -20.38
CA LEU A 351 -11.98 -27.52 -20.27
C LEU A 351 -10.57 -27.60 -19.71
N ASN A 352 -9.68 -26.70 -20.12
CA ASN A 352 -8.31 -26.65 -19.61
C ASN A 352 -8.27 -26.28 -18.13
N ASP A 353 -9.11 -25.35 -17.67
CA ASP A 353 -9.23 -25.03 -16.26
C ASP A 353 -9.68 -26.24 -15.43
N ILE A 354 -10.67 -26.99 -15.92
CA ILE A 354 -11.17 -28.21 -15.24
C ILE A 354 -10.07 -29.28 -15.20
N ILE A 355 -9.35 -29.49 -16.30
CA ILE A 355 -8.22 -30.44 -16.35
C ILE A 355 -7.15 -30.03 -15.33
N ALA A 356 -6.80 -28.75 -15.26
CA ALA A 356 -5.82 -28.24 -14.30
C ALA A 356 -6.27 -28.45 -12.85
N GLN A 357 -7.55 -28.17 -12.55
CA GLN A 357 -8.12 -28.40 -11.22
C GLN A 357 -8.10 -29.89 -10.85
N MET A 358 -8.58 -30.78 -11.74
CA MET A 358 -8.58 -32.21 -11.52
C MET A 358 -7.16 -32.80 -11.40
N TYR A 359 -6.18 -32.23 -12.10
CA TYR A 359 -4.77 -32.58 -11.96
C TYR A 359 -4.27 -32.31 -10.54
N VAL A 360 -4.56 -31.12 -10.02
CA VAL A 360 -4.20 -30.74 -8.64
C VAL A 360 -4.92 -31.61 -7.62
N GLU A 361 -6.23 -31.86 -7.79
CA GLU A 361 -7.01 -32.75 -6.91
C GLU A 361 -6.39 -34.15 -6.86
N LYS A 362 -6.03 -34.70 -8.01
CA LYS A 362 -5.37 -36.01 -8.09
C LYS A 362 -4.01 -36.01 -7.38
N LYS A 363 -3.21 -34.96 -7.54
CA LYS A 363 -1.93 -34.77 -6.84
C LYS A 363 -2.12 -34.67 -5.33
N ARG A 364 -3.14 -33.97 -4.87
CA ARG A 364 -3.51 -33.85 -3.46
C ARG A 364 -4.16 -35.11 -2.90
N LYS A 365 -4.45 -36.13 -3.73
CA LYS A 365 -5.10 -37.38 -3.36
C LYS A 365 -6.42 -37.17 -2.61
N SER A 366 -7.18 -36.15 -2.98
CA SER A 366 -8.43 -35.74 -2.33
C SER A 366 -8.32 -35.55 -0.81
N ARG A 367 -7.12 -35.23 -0.29
CA ARG A 367 -6.91 -34.97 1.13
C ARG A 367 -7.45 -33.58 1.48
N GLN A 368 -8.12 -33.49 2.61
CA GLN A 368 -8.44 -32.21 3.20
C GLN A 368 -7.15 -31.61 3.77
N ILE A 369 -6.75 -30.46 3.27
CA ILE A 369 -5.54 -29.75 3.68
C ILE A 369 -5.87 -28.91 4.90
N ALA A 370 -5.26 -29.21 6.04
CA ALA A 370 -5.45 -28.47 7.26
C ALA A 370 -4.50 -27.25 7.34
N GLU A 371 -3.23 -27.44 7.01
CA GLU A 371 -2.20 -26.44 7.14
C GLU A 371 -1.55 -26.10 5.79
N PHE A 372 -0.98 -24.91 5.69
CA PHE A 372 -0.25 -24.45 4.50
C PHE A 372 0.87 -25.42 4.12
N ASN A 373 1.59 -25.94 5.11
CA ASN A 373 2.74 -26.83 4.91
C ASN A 373 2.37 -28.22 4.37
N ASP A 374 1.09 -28.61 4.43
CA ASP A 374 0.61 -29.88 3.89
C ASP A 374 0.34 -29.85 2.39
N VAL A 375 0.38 -28.66 1.79
CA VAL A 375 0.04 -28.49 0.37
C VAL A 375 1.20 -28.94 -0.49
N ASN A 376 0.93 -29.89 -1.38
CA ASN A 376 1.91 -30.44 -2.31
C ASN A 376 1.69 -30.01 -3.77
N CYS A 377 0.57 -29.36 -4.09
CA CYS A 377 0.29 -28.87 -5.43
C CYS A 377 -0.75 -27.76 -5.44
N TRP A 378 -0.55 -26.72 -6.27
CA TRP A 378 -1.53 -25.70 -6.60
C TRP A 378 -1.63 -25.48 -8.11
N PHE A 379 -2.83 -25.11 -8.56
CA PHE A 379 -3.03 -24.47 -9.85
C PHE A 379 -2.80 -22.96 -9.68
N LEU A 380 -1.71 -22.45 -10.21
CA LEU A 380 -1.34 -21.04 -10.14
C LEU A 380 -2.11 -20.29 -11.24
N ASN A 381 -3.27 -19.75 -10.86
CA ASN A 381 -4.21 -19.12 -11.78
C ASN A 381 -4.45 -17.66 -11.39
N ASN A 382 -3.98 -16.74 -12.23
CA ASN A 382 -4.17 -15.30 -12.04
C ASN A 382 -5.49 -14.79 -12.63
N SER A 383 -6.31 -15.66 -13.24
CA SER A 383 -7.62 -15.23 -13.72
C SER A 383 -8.65 -15.22 -12.59
N PHE A 384 -9.50 -14.21 -12.60
CA PHE A 384 -10.46 -13.92 -11.53
C PHE A 384 -11.68 -14.84 -11.48
N SER A 385 -11.88 -15.72 -12.46
CA SER A 385 -12.96 -16.70 -12.45
C SER A 385 -12.61 -17.91 -11.58
N VAL A 386 -12.52 -17.68 -10.28
CA VAL A 386 -12.28 -18.73 -9.30
C VAL A 386 -13.52 -19.60 -9.10
N ASN A 387 -13.32 -20.86 -8.78
CA ASN A 387 -14.39 -21.76 -8.38
C ASN A 387 -15.10 -21.21 -7.13
N LYS A 388 -16.32 -20.67 -7.31
CA LYS A 388 -17.11 -20.04 -6.22
C LYS A 388 -17.35 -20.98 -5.03
N LYS A 389 -17.24 -22.30 -5.25
CA LYS A 389 -17.41 -23.32 -4.19
C LYS A 389 -16.29 -23.32 -3.15
N GLU A 390 -15.11 -22.76 -3.47
CA GLU A 390 -13.94 -22.75 -2.59
C GLU A 390 -13.70 -21.42 -1.90
N LEU A 391 -14.50 -20.41 -2.21
CA LEU A 391 -14.27 -19.04 -1.72
C LEU A 391 -14.36 -18.91 -0.20
N HIS A 392 -15.10 -19.79 0.46
CA HIS A 392 -15.21 -19.86 1.92
C HIS A 392 -14.00 -20.51 2.61
N LEU A 393 -13.07 -21.09 1.81
CA LEU A 393 -11.87 -21.71 2.33
C LEU A 393 -10.71 -20.71 2.40
N PRO A 394 -9.81 -20.83 3.36
CA PRO A 394 -8.51 -20.15 3.33
C PRO A 394 -7.79 -20.38 1.99
N VAL A 395 -7.02 -19.40 1.51
CA VAL A 395 -6.43 -19.47 0.15
C VAL A 395 -5.56 -20.70 -0.05
N TRP A 396 -4.82 -21.12 0.98
CA TRP A 396 -3.94 -22.31 0.89
C TRP A 396 -4.69 -23.62 0.75
N GLN A 397 -5.94 -23.70 1.20
CA GLN A 397 -6.76 -24.91 1.04
C GLN A 397 -7.35 -25.02 -0.36
N ARG A 398 -7.45 -23.92 -1.09
CA ARG A 398 -8.02 -23.87 -2.46
C ARG A 398 -7.13 -24.64 -3.42
N ILE A 399 -7.75 -25.20 -4.45
CA ILE A 399 -7.04 -25.86 -5.55
C ILE A 399 -6.30 -24.83 -6.40
N SER A 400 -6.96 -23.69 -6.65
CA SER A 400 -6.38 -22.58 -7.39
C SER A 400 -5.93 -21.46 -6.43
N ILE A 401 -4.74 -20.94 -6.69
CA ILE A 401 -4.19 -19.80 -5.94
C ILE A 401 -3.69 -18.74 -6.92
N SER A 402 -3.84 -17.46 -6.56
CA SER A 402 -3.30 -16.37 -7.35
C SER A 402 -1.83 -16.09 -7.00
N ALA A 403 -1.07 -15.50 -7.92
CA ALA A 403 0.31 -15.14 -7.65
C ALA A 403 0.47 -14.16 -6.46
N PRO A 404 -0.35 -13.10 -6.31
CA PRO A 404 -0.29 -12.23 -5.13
C PRO A 404 -0.55 -12.96 -3.82
N ASP A 405 -1.55 -13.84 -3.79
CA ASP A 405 -1.91 -14.58 -2.58
C ASP A 405 -0.79 -15.57 -2.19
N LEU A 406 -0.22 -16.28 -3.17
CA LEU A 406 0.88 -17.20 -2.91
C LEU A 406 2.16 -16.46 -2.50
N LEU A 407 2.49 -15.35 -3.16
CA LEU A 407 3.64 -14.52 -2.80
C LEU A 407 3.53 -14.06 -1.34
N LEU A 408 2.35 -13.64 -0.91
CA LEU A 408 2.08 -13.26 0.47
C LEU A 408 2.32 -14.42 1.45
N LEU A 409 1.82 -15.62 1.13
CA LEU A 409 2.03 -16.80 1.97
C LEU A 409 3.50 -17.21 2.04
N LEU A 410 4.23 -17.18 0.91
CA LEU A 410 5.67 -17.47 0.90
C LEU A 410 6.47 -16.44 1.70
N TRP A 411 6.08 -15.17 1.61
CA TRP A 411 6.68 -14.10 2.42
C TRP A 411 6.46 -14.33 3.93
N PHE A 412 5.28 -14.80 4.33
CA PHE A 412 5.03 -15.19 5.71
C PHE A 412 5.90 -16.37 6.14
N ALA A 413 6.04 -17.38 5.26
CA ALA A 413 6.83 -18.57 5.55
C ALA A 413 8.32 -18.24 5.71
N ASN A 414 8.86 -17.34 4.86
CA ASN A 414 10.26 -16.96 4.89
C ASN A 414 10.49 -15.49 4.51
N PRO A 415 10.30 -14.56 5.45
CA PRO A 415 10.49 -13.13 5.20
C PRO A 415 11.93 -12.76 4.77
N SER A 416 12.92 -13.59 5.12
CA SER A 416 14.33 -13.33 4.82
C SER A 416 14.69 -13.51 3.34
N LEU A 417 13.88 -14.23 2.57
CA LEU A 417 14.04 -14.39 1.12
C LEU A 417 13.47 -13.22 0.33
N ALA A 418 12.68 -12.37 0.98
CA ALA A 418 12.11 -11.19 0.33
C ALA A 418 13.18 -10.12 0.14
N ASN A 419 13.31 -9.62 -1.10
CA ASN A 419 14.12 -8.44 -1.36
C ASN A 419 13.37 -7.15 -0.99
N GLU A 420 14.04 -6.00 -0.98
CA GLU A 420 13.48 -4.71 -0.58
C GLU A 420 12.22 -4.29 -1.35
N LYS A 421 11.98 -4.84 -2.53
CA LYS A 421 10.83 -4.52 -3.38
C LYS A 421 9.59 -5.34 -3.03
N VAL A 422 9.75 -6.53 -2.43
CA VAL A 422 8.63 -7.45 -2.17
C VAL A 422 7.61 -6.82 -1.22
N ASP A 423 8.06 -6.09 -0.22
CA ASP A 423 7.18 -5.51 0.80
C ASP A 423 6.21 -4.47 0.22
N SER A 424 6.70 -3.58 -0.63
CA SER A 424 5.85 -2.62 -1.33
C SER A 424 4.97 -3.30 -2.38
N LEU A 425 5.50 -4.33 -3.07
CA LEU A 425 4.75 -5.11 -4.06
C LEU A 425 3.60 -5.91 -3.44
N LEU A 426 3.78 -6.48 -2.25
CA LEU A 426 2.73 -7.26 -1.57
C LEU A 426 1.46 -6.44 -1.35
N ALA A 427 1.61 -5.21 -0.85
CA ALA A 427 0.48 -4.32 -0.66
C ALA A 427 -0.12 -3.87 -2.00
N ILE A 428 0.73 -3.43 -2.93
CA ILE A 428 0.32 -2.93 -4.24
C ILE A 428 -0.36 -4.04 -5.04
N SER A 429 0.25 -5.20 -5.18
CA SER A 429 -0.27 -6.27 -6.01
C SER A 429 -1.57 -6.88 -5.47
N SER A 430 -1.67 -7.08 -4.15
CA SER A 430 -2.88 -7.63 -3.53
C SER A 430 -4.05 -6.67 -3.61
N LEU A 431 -3.85 -5.38 -3.32
CA LEU A 431 -4.91 -4.37 -3.42
C LEU A 431 -5.30 -4.13 -4.88
N SER A 432 -4.33 -4.00 -5.79
CA SER A 432 -4.59 -3.77 -7.22
C SER A 432 -5.30 -4.96 -7.86
N ALA A 433 -4.84 -6.19 -7.62
CA ALA A 433 -5.48 -7.40 -8.14
C ALA A 433 -6.95 -7.50 -7.73
N ASN A 434 -7.26 -7.15 -6.47
CA ASN A 434 -8.64 -7.17 -5.99
C ASN A 434 -9.48 -6.03 -6.57
N VAL A 435 -8.91 -4.84 -6.71
CA VAL A 435 -9.58 -3.73 -7.38
C VAL A 435 -9.87 -4.06 -8.86
N PHE A 436 -8.92 -4.66 -9.57
CA PHE A 436 -9.13 -5.13 -10.95
C PHE A 436 -10.20 -6.22 -11.02
N LYS A 437 -10.24 -7.14 -10.06
CA LYS A 437 -11.30 -8.15 -9.95
C LYS A 437 -12.68 -7.51 -9.85
N TYR A 438 -12.86 -6.56 -8.94
CA TYR A 438 -14.13 -5.85 -8.79
C TYR A 438 -14.56 -5.12 -10.06
N ARG A 439 -13.62 -4.55 -10.80
CA ARG A 439 -13.90 -3.92 -12.10
C ARG A 439 -14.33 -4.95 -13.13
N SER A 440 -13.58 -6.03 -13.28
CA SER A 440 -13.88 -7.07 -14.28
C SER A 440 -15.25 -7.75 -14.08
N GLU A 441 -15.70 -7.91 -12.83
CA GLU A 441 -17.03 -8.43 -12.50
C GLU A 441 -18.18 -7.46 -12.88
N LYS A 442 -17.89 -6.18 -13.02
CA LYS A 442 -18.85 -5.12 -13.39
C LYS A 442 -18.75 -4.69 -14.85
N MET A 443 -17.71 -5.11 -15.55
CA MET A 443 -17.58 -4.83 -16.97
C MET A 443 -18.58 -5.66 -17.78
N PRO A 444 -19.13 -5.10 -18.86
CA PRO A 444 -19.92 -5.89 -19.82
C PRO A 444 -19.13 -7.09 -20.33
N SER A 445 -19.84 -8.16 -20.67
CA SER A 445 -19.21 -9.36 -21.21
C SER A 445 -18.39 -9.04 -22.47
N SER A 446 -17.31 -9.80 -22.69
CA SER A 446 -16.44 -9.60 -23.86
C SER A 446 -17.19 -9.58 -25.18
N LYS A 447 -18.29 -10.35 -25.27
CA LYS A 447 -19.16 -10.38 -26.47
C LYS A 447 -19.87 -9.04 -26.66
N VAL A 448 -20.45 -8.48 -25.60
CA VAL A 448 -21.14 -7.18 -25.64
C VAL A 448 -20.15 -6.05 -25.97
N VAL A 449 -18.96 -6.11 -25.40
CA VAL A 449 -17.87 -5.16 -25.72
C VAL A 449 -17.49 -5.27 -27.21
N GLU A 450 -17.29 -6.47 -27.73
CA GLU A 450 -16.98 -6.71 -29.16
C GLU A 450 -18.09 -6.19 -30.10
N GLU A 451 -19.35 -6.39 -29.75
CA GLU A 451 -20.47 -5.87 -30.55
C GLU A 451 -20.51 -4.34 -30.57
N ILE A 452 -20.26 -3.69 -29.43
CA ILE A 452 -20.11 -2.21 -29.36
C ILE A 452 -18.92 -1.76 -30.19
N GLN A 453 -17.77 -2.44 -30.09
CA GLN A 453 -16.57 -2.13 -30.86
C GLN A 453 -16.85 -2.19 -32.37
N ASN A 454 -17.49 -3.26 -32.82
CA ASN A 454 -17.86 -3.41 -34.24
C ASN A 454 -18.81 -2.32 -34.71
N ARG A 455 -19.71 -1.86 -33.84
CA ARG A 455 -20.63 -0.77 -34.14
C ARG A 455 -19.90 0.57 -34.25
N VAL A 456 -19.04 0.87 -33.28
CA VAL A 456 -18.20 2.06 -33.24
C VAL A 456 -17.27 2.11 -34.46
N ALA A 457 -16.62 1.00 -34.82
CA ALA A 457 -15.76 0.91 -35.99
C ALA A 457 -16.51 1.25 -37.30
N LYS A 458 -17.74 0.79 -37.45
CA LYS A 458 -18.59 1.16 -38.61
C LYS A 458 -18.87 2.66 -38.65
N LEU A 459 -19.18 3.27 -37.53
CA LEU A 459 -19.46 4.71 -37.43
C LEU A 459 -18.20 5.56 -37.65
N GLN A 460 -17.04 5.05 -37.23
CA GLN A 460 -15.75 5.72 -37.47
C GLN A 460 -15.38 5.77 -38.95
N VAL A 461 -15.60 4.67 -39.69
CA VAL A 461 -15.38 4.64 -41.13
C VAL A 461 -16.25 5.66 -41.87
N THR A 462 -17.44 5.96 -41.35
CA THR A 462 -18.37 6.95 -41.95
C THR A 462 -18.15 8.38 -41.43
N ASN A 463 -17.10 8.63 -40.60
CA ASN A 463 -16.80 9.91 -39.96
C ASN A 463 -17.95 10.52 -39.13
N GLN A 464 -18.88 9.69 -38.65
CA GLN A 464 -20.03 10.15 -37.85
C GLN A 464 -19.72 10.35 -36.37
N VAL A 465 -18.58 9.85 -35.89
CA VAL A 465 -18.19 9.92 -34.48
C VAL A 465 -16.73 10.28 -34.33
N SER A 466 -16.43 11.20 -33.41
CA SER A 466 -15.05 11.62 -33.13
C SER A 466 -14.28 10.54 -32.35
N GLN A 467 -12.99 10.40 -32.61
CA GLN A 467 -12.11 9.50 -31.84
C GLN A 467 -12.16 9.79 -30.32
N LYS A 468 -12.33 11.07 -29.96
CA LYS A 468 -12.42 11.51 -28.55
C LYS A 468 -13.69 10.98 -27.88
N ALA A 469 -14.84 10.98 -28.55
CA ALA A 469 -16.08 10.42 -28.02
C ALA A 469 -15.99 8.90 -27.84
N ILE A 470 -15.31 8.23 -28.76
CA ILE A 470 -15.05 6.78 -28.69
C ILE A 470 -14.15 6.45 -27.49
N ALA A 471 -13.03 7.16 -27.34
CA ALA A 471 -12.13 6.96 -26.21
C ALA A 471 -12.85 7.15 -24.85
N LYS A 472 -13.75 8.14 -24.76
CA LYS A 472 -14.54 8.39 -23.55
C LYS A 472 -15.57 7.30 -23.27
N LEU A 473 -16.25 6.76 -24.29
CA LEU A 473 -17.10 5.58 -24.14
C LEU A 473 -16.30 4.42 -23.57
N CYS A 474 -15.11 4.17 -24.12
CA CYS A 474 -14.19 3.14 -23.69
C CYS A 474 -13.81 3.29 -22.22
N ILE A 475 -13.41 4.50 -21.81
CA ILE A 475 -13.07 4.82 -20.42
C ILE A 475 -14.26 4.53 -19.51
N ARG A 476 -15.46 5.00 -19.85
CA ARG A 476 -16.67 4.76 -19.05
C ARG A 476 -17.05 3.30 -18.91
N MET A 477 -16.89 2.52 -19.99
CA MET A 477 -17.08 1.06 -19.93
C MET A 477 -16.00 0.41 -19.04
N SER A 478 -14.73 0.77 -19.23
CA SER A 478 -13.61 0.24 -18.45
C SER A 478 -13.69 0.62 -16.97
N GLU A 479 -14.32 1.75 -16.64
CA GLU A 479 -14.56 2.19 -15.27
C GLU A 479 -15.82 1.57 -14.66
N GLY A 480 -16.55 0.70 -15.38
CA GLY A 480 -17.80 0.09 -14.92
C GLY A 480 -18.95 1.09 -14.77
N CYS A 481 -18.81 2.28 -15.36
CA CYS A 481 -19.88 3.27 -15.40
C CYS A 481 -21.03 2.85 -16.30
N ILE A 482 -20.79 1.93 -17.26
CA ILE A 482 -21.77 1.35 -18.16
C ILE A 482 -21.87 -0.14 -17.81
N GLN A 483 -23.01 -0.54 -17.26
CA GLN A 483 -23.30 -1.93 -16.88
C GLN A 483 -23.76 -2.76 -18.09
N GLU A 484 -23.77 -4.11 -17.97
CA GLU A 484 -24.19 -5.05 -19.02
C GLU A 484 -25.51 -4.63 -19.69
N ASN A 485 -26.55 -4.37 -18.89
CA ASN A 485 -27.87 -4.01 -19.40
C ASN A 485 -27.88 -2.69 -20.20
N GLU A 486 -27.06 -1.72 -19.79
CA GLU A 486 -26.91 -0.44 -20.49
C GLU A 486 -26.09 -0.64 -21.77
N ALA A 487 -25.05 -1.44 -21.72
CA ALA A 487 -24.23 -1.79 -22.87
C ALA A 487 -25.05 -2.56 -23.93
N GLU A 488 -25.91 -3.50 -23.52
CA GLU A 488 -26.87 -4.19 -24.43
C GLU A 488 -27.86 -3.20 -25.06
N ARG A 489 -28.35 -2.23 -24.29
CA ARG A 489 -29.19 -1.13 -24.84
C ARG A 489 -28.45 -0.31 -25.89
N LEU A 490 -27.17 0.02 -25.62
CA LEU A 490 -26.34 0.74 -26.58
C LEU A 490 -26.17 -0.01 -27.91
N ILE A 491 -26.10 -1.35 -27.87
CA ILE A 491 -26.05 -2.20 -29.09
C ILE A 491 -27.35 -2.10 -29.89
N MET A 492 -28.50 -2.10 -29.22
CA MET A 492 -29.83 -2.09 -29.84
C MET A 492 -30.32 -0.69 -30.22
N MET A 493 -29.68 0.37 -29.72
CA MET A 493 -30.08 1.76 -29.92
C MET A 493 -29.98 2.18 -31.40
N PRO A 494 -30.94 2.95 -31.97
CA PRO A 494 -30.80 3.54 -33.33
C PRO A 494 -29.48 4.32 -33.49
N THR A 495 -28.96 4.34 -34.72
CA THR A 495 -27.63 4.94 -34.99
C THR A 495 -27.56 6.43 -34.57
N GLU A 496 -28.61 7.20 -34.88
CA GLU A 496 -28.70 8.62 -34.58
C GLU A 496 -28.70 8.88 -33.05
N GLU A 497 -29.45 8.08 -32.28
CA GLU A 497 -29.47 8.14 -30.81
C GLU A 497 -28.14 7.74 -30.21
N PHE A 498 -27.47 6.73 -30.77
CA PHE A 498 -26.15 6.30 -30.30
C PHE A 498 -25.08 7.35 -30.54
N VAL A 499 -25.09 8.04 -31.69
CA VAL A 499 -24.20 9.18 -31.96
C VAL A 499 -24.49 10.32 -30.99
N GLY A 500 -25.76 10.66 -30.76
CA GLY A 500 -26.15 11.67 -29.77
C GLY A 500 -25.71 11.34 -28.35
N TYR A 501 -25.80 10.07 -27.95
CA TYR A 501 -25.28 9.60 -26.65
C TYR A 501 -23.75 9.77 -26.53
N LEU A 502 -23.01 9.47 -27.60
CA LEU A 502 -21.55 9.64 -27.64
C LEU A 502 -21.15 11.13 -27.55
N ASP A 503 -21.90 12.01 -28.21
CA ASP A 503 -21.68 13.45 -28.11
C ASP A 503 -21.99 14.00 -26.71
N GLN A 504 -23.07 13.54 -26.07
CA GLN A 504 -23.38 13.89 -24.67
C GLN A 504 -22.27 13.47 -23.70
N ILE A 505 -21.70 12.25 -23.86
CA ILE A 505 -20.56 11.79 -23.05
C ILE A 505 -19.37 12.72 -23.26
N ARG A 506 -19.07 13.11 -24.50
CA ARG A 506 -17.99 14.04 -24.81
C ARG A 506 -18.15 15.35 -24.08
N ASP A 507 -19.31 16.00 -24.22
CA ASP A 507 -19.55 17.34 -23.72
C ASP A 507 -19.60 17.41 -22.18
N ALA A 508 -20.17 16.38 -21.53
CA ALA A 508 -20.18 16.29 -20.08
C ALA A 508 -18.77 16.13 -19.47
N ASP A 509 -17.91 15.35 -20.13
CA ASP A 509 -16.55 15.14 -19.65
C ASP A 509 -15.63 16.34 -19.97
N ASP A 510 -15.86 17.06 -21.07
CA ASP A 510 -15.10 18.27 -21.40
C ASP A 510 -15.39 19.37 -20.38
N ALA A 511 -16.64 19.56 -19.97
CA ALA A 511 -17.01 20.47 -18.88
C ALA A 511 -16.38 20.04 -17.54
N TYR A 512 -16.28 18.73 -17.27
CA TYR A 512 -15.63 18.23 -16.06
C TYR A 512 -14.10 18.47 -16.07
N MET A 513 -13.44 18.28 -17.21
CA MET A 513 -12.00 18.53 -17.35
C MET A 513 -11.69 20.03 -17.18
N GLU A 514 -12.49 20.91 -17.74
CA GLU A 514 -12.34 22.37 -17.58
C GLU A 514 -12.45 22.79 -16.09
N ILE A 515 -13.45 22.27 -15.36
CA ILE A 515 -13.61 22.48 -13.92
C ILE A 515 -12.44 21.87 -13.13
N SER A 516 -11.91 20.72 -13.56
CA SER A 516 -10.78 20.06 -12.90
C SER A 516 -9.49 20.85 -13.07
N GLU A 517 -9.20 21.35 -14.27
CA GLU A 517 -8.04 22.22 -14.55
C GLU A 517 -8.12 23.55 -13.79
N GLU A 518 -9.31 24.15 -13.71
CA GLU A 518 -9.53 25.36 -12.92
C GLU A 518 -9.28 25.10 -11.42
N ASN A 519 -9.74 23.98 -10.91
CA ASN A 519 -9.49 23.57 -9.52
C ASN A 519 -8.00 23.28 -9.25
N GLU A 520 -7.26 22.68 -10.17
CA GLU A 520 -5.82 22.49 -10.03
C GLU A 520 -5.05 23.83 -10.05
N ASN A 521 -5.44 24.73 -10.91
CA ASN A 521 -4.89 26.10 -10.95
C ASN A 521 -5.17 26.86 -9.65
N LEU A 522 -6.40 26.79 -9.12
CA LEU A 522 -6.77 27.39 -7.85
C LEU A 522 -6.01 26.76 -6.67
N ARG A 523 -5.76 25.44 -6.69
CA ARG A 523 -4.93 24.76 -5.68
C ARG A 523 -3.47 25.22 -5.76
N GLY A 524 -2.92 25.37 -6.96
CA GLY A 524 -1.58 25.91 -7.16
C GLY A 524 -1.45 27.34 -6.63
N GLN A 525 -2.44 28.20 -6.92
CA GLN A 525 -2.50 29.57 -6.39
C GLN A 525 -2.62 29.61 -4.87
N ASN A 526 -3.45 28.75 -4.27
CA ASN A 526 -3.59 28.64 -2.83
C ASN A 526 -2.31 28.14 -2.15
N GLN A 527 -1.60 27.18 -2.75
CA GLN A 527 -0.31 26.73 -2.22
C GLN A 527 0.75 27.84 -2.26
N ASN A 528 0.82 28.60 -3.34
CA ASN A 528 1.71 29.75 -3.44
C ASN A 528 1.35 30.83 -2.41
N LEU A 529 0.06 31.12 -2.23
CA LEU A 529 -0.40 32.08 -1.22
C LEU A 529 -0.06 31.63 0.22
N ILE A 530 -0.19 30.35 0.51
CA ILE A 530 0.20 29.77 1.82
C ILE A 530 1.71 29.90 2.02
N GLN A 531 2.52 29.66 0.99
CA GLN A 531 3.96 29.84 1.06
C GLN A 531 4.35 31.31 1.29
N ASP A 532 3.70 32.24 0.60
CA ASP A 532 3.93 33.67 0.76
C ASP A 532 3.54 34.15 2.17
N LEU A 533 2.40 33.68 2.69
CA LEU A 533 1.98 33.97 4.06
C LEU A 533 2.94 33.38 5.10
N MET A 534 3.49 32.20 4.88
CA MET A 534 4.50 31.61 5.76
C MET A 534 5.82 32.40 5.73
N LEU A 535 6.24 32.85 4.56
CA LEU A 535 7.41 33.69 4.40
C LEU A 535 7.23 35.05 5.10
N GLU A 536 6.08 35.68 4.95
CA GLU A 536 5.74 36.93 5.63
C GLU A 536 5.73 36.76 7.16
N LYS A 537 5.10 35.70 7.65
CA LYS A 537 5.07 35.37 9.08
C LYS A 537 6.48 35.10 9.64
N THR A 538 7.34 34.45 8.86
CA THR A 538 8.74 34.22 9.19
C THR A 538 9.49 35.55 9.30
N ARG A 539 9.34 36.44 8.31
CA ARG A 539 9.97 37.76 8.31
C ARG A 539 9.52 38.63 9.47
N ASN A 540 8.23 38.61 9.79
CA ASN A 540 7.68 39.38 10.90
C ASN A 540 8.22 38.87 12.25
N LYS A 541 8.36 37.57 12.42
CA LYS A 541 8.94 36.98 13.63
C LYS A 541 10.43 37.29 13.79
N ILE A 542 11.17 37.33 12.68
CA ILE A 542 12.59 37.75 12.71
C ILE A 542 12.72 39.24 13.08
N LYS A 543 11.87 40.10 12.51
CA LYS A 543 11.85 41.53 12.90
C LYS A 543 11.56 41.72 14.39
N GLU A 544 10.62 41.00 14.93
CA GLU A 544 10.30 41.04 16.37
C GLU A 544 11.51 40.62 17.21
N MET A 545 12.19 39.54 16.85
CA MET A 545 13.44 39.13 17.53
C MET A 545 14.56 40.16 17.40
N GLN A 546 14.68 40.83 16.25
CA GLN A 546 15.65 41.92 16.05
C GLN A 546 15.36 43.13 16.96
N ILE A 547 14.10 43.52 17.09
CA ILE A 547 13.69 44.62 17.97
C ILE A 547 14.04 44.29 19.42
N TRP A 548 13.75 43.09 19.90
CA TRP A 548 14.10 42.66 21.25
C TRP A 548 15.62 42.62 21.48
N ALA A 549 16.38 42.17 20.48
CA ALA A 549 17.84 42.17 20.55
C ALA A 549 18.42 43.59 20.64
N ILE A 550 17.88 44.54 19.84
CA ILE A 550 18.26 45.97 19.89
C ILE A 550 17.94 46.58 21.26
N LEU A 551 16.71 46.37 21.75
CA LEU A 551 16.29 46.89 23.08
C LEU A 551 17.19 46.35 24.18
N TYR A 552 17.59 45.08 24.12
CA TYR A 552 18.51 44.48 25.07
C TYR A 552 19.88 45.15 25.04
N VAL A 553 20.46 45.36 23.86
CA VAL A 553 21.77 46.02 23.67
C VAL A 553 21.72 47.47 24.19
N PHE A 554 20.66 48.23 23.84
CA PHE A 554 20.51 49.60 24.36
C PHE A 554 20.31 49.65 25.87
N GLY A 555 19.56 48.69 26.44
CA GLY A 555 19.41 48.55 27.91
C GLY A 555 20.75 48.29 28.60
N ALA A 556 21.56 47.39 28.03
CA ALA A 556 22.90 47.11 28.56
C ALA A 556 23.82 48.32 28.49
N ILE A 557 23.83 49.03 27.35
CA ILE A 557 24.61 50.27 27.20
C ILE A 557 24.14 51.33 28.19
N GLY A 558 22.84 51.52 28.36
CA GLY A 558 22.27 52.47 29.33
C GLY A 558 22.69 52.17 30.75
N LEU A 559 22.65 50.92 31.17
CA LEU A 559 23.13 50.50 32.50
C LEU A 559 24.63 50.73 32.66
N PHE A 560 25.43 50.52 31.60
CA PHE A 560 26.88 50.81 31.64
C PHE A 560 27.16 52.29 31.77
N ILE A 561 26.41 53.18 31.10
CA ILE A 561 26.52 54.63 31.21
C ILE A 561 26.17 55.10 32.63
N ILE A 562 25.09 54.56 33.22
CA ILE A 562 24.69 54.87 34.62
C ILE A 562 25.79 54.46 35.58
N TYR A 563 26.35 53.23 35.40
CA TYR A 563 27.50 52.79 36.18
C TYR A 563 28.69 53.77 36.06
N TRP A 564 29.05 54.15 34.86
CA TRP A 564 30.18 54.98 34.54
C TRP A 564 30.03 56.39 35.12
N LEU A 565 28.82 56.99 35.07
CA LEU A 565 28.56 58.36 35.58
C LEU A 565 28.38 58.43 37.07
N PHE A 566 27.73 57.47 37.74
CA PHE A 566 27.30 57.58 39.12
C PHE A 566 28.05 56.66 40.05
N ILE A 567 28.46 55.47 39.67
CA ILE A 567 29.06 54.49 40.58
C ILE A 567 30.59 54.58 40.54
N ARG A 568 31.19 54.76 39.39
CA ARG A 568 32.65 54.82 39.24
C ARG A 568 33.28 55.96 40.05
N ALA A 569 32.59 57.09 40.15
CA ALA A 569 33.05 58.23 40.90
C ALA A 569 33.15 57.95 42.42
N THR A 570 32.50 56.93 42.94
CA THR A 570 32.44 56.58 44.37
C THR A 570 33.28 55.36 44.73
N VAL A 571 33.89 54.67 43.79
CA VAL A 571 34.63 53.42 43.98
C VAL A 571 36.13 53.70 43.94
N GLN A 572 36.82 53.53 45.04
CA GLN A 572 38.31 53.49 45.20
C GLN A 572 38.70 52.21 45.94
N PRO A 573 39.62 51.40 45.45
CA PRO A 573 40.77 51.64 44.55
C PRO A 573 40.51 51.06 43.11
N PRO A 574 41.40 51.32 42.12
CA PRO A 574 41.22 50.99 40.71
C PRO A 574 41.04 49.49 40.43
N PHE A 575 41.52 48.60 41.29
CA PHE A 575 41.29 47.15 41.18
C PHE A 575 39.81 46.78 41.37
N LEU A 576 39.09 47.45 42.23
CA LEU A 576 37.70 47.24 42.51
C LEU A 576 36.82 47.66 41.29
N ASP A 577 37.18 48.79 40.63
CA ASP A 577 36.52 49.26 39.40
C ASP A 577 36.63 48.22 38.26
N PHE A 578 37.83 47.67 38.10
CA PHE A 578 38.04 46.62 37.07
C PHE A 578 37.24 45.32 37.35
N SER A 579 37.20 44.92 38.62
CA SER A 579 36.45 43.75 39.07
C SER A 579 34.91 43.92 38.84
N ILE A 580 34.39 45.13 39.13
CA ILE A 580 32.99 45.48 38.93
C ILE A 580 32.65 45.53 37.42
N GLN A 581 33.56 46.03 36.59
CA GLN A 581 33.36 46.01 35.12
C GLN A 581 33.31 44.58 34.57
N ILE A 582 34.20 43.70 35.00
CA ILE A 582 34.16 42.26 34.61
C ILE A 582 32.87 41.64 35.09
N MET A 583 32.46 41.87 36.33
CA MET A 583 31.20 41.32 36.86
C MET A 583 29.97 41.83 36.11
N TYR A 584 29.96 43.10 35.66
CA TYR A 584 28.93 43.67 34.82
C TYR A 584 28.81 42.90 33.47
N TRP A 585 29.96 42.69 32.78
CA TRP A 585 29.98 41.97 31.53
C TRP A 585 29.53 40.50 31.69
N ILE A 586 29.95 39.85 32.79
CA ILE A 586 29.51 38.49 33.13
C ILE A 586 27.98 38.46 33.38
N LEU A 587 27.45 39.42 34.14
CA LEU A 587 26.02 39.52 34.42
C LEU A 587 25.21 39.85 33.16
N THR A 588 25.73 40.66 32.24
CA THR A 588 25.11 40.96 30.97
C THR A 588 25.07 39.70 30.08
N CYS A 589 26.16 38.92 30.01
CA CYS A 589 26.19 37.64 29.31
C CYS A 589 25.29 36.60 29.95
N LEU A 590 25.23 36.55 31.30
CA LEU A 590 24.31 35.65 32.03
C LEU A 590 22.85 36.09 31.85
N GLY A 591 22.57 37.41 31.82
CA GLY A 591 21.24 37.96 31.56
C GLY A 591 20.69 37.53 30.19
N VAL A 592 21.52 37.45 29.16
CA VAL A 592 21.15 36.88 27.86
C VAL A 592 20.73 35.41 28.01
N ASN A 593 21.32 34.66 28.90
CA ASN A 593 20.96 33.27 29.17
C ASN A 593 19.70 33.13 30.03
N PHE A 594 19.36 34.11 30.87
CA PHE A 594 18.21 34.06 31.78
C PHE A 594 16.89 34.55 31.14
N ILE A 595 16.96 35.55 30.26
CA ILE A 595 15.80 36.17 29.64
C ILE A 595 15.65 35.65 28.21
N ASN A 596 15.12 34.42 28.10
CA ASN A 596 14.74 33.83 26.79
C ASN A 596 15.89 33.94 25.75
N HIS A 597 17.10 33.52 26.15
CA HIS A 597 18.36 33.72 25.41
C HIS A 597 18.27 33.28 23.92
N LYS A 598 17.46 32.27 23.61
CA LYS A 598 17.27 31.83 22.24
C LYS A 598 16.66 32.92 21.36
N TYR A 599 15.73 33.71 21.90
CA TYR A 599 15.03 34.75 21.15
C TYR A 599 15.97 35.93 20.84
N ILE A 600 16.71 36.38 21.83
CA ILE A 600 17.68 37.49 21.70
C ILE A 600 18.88 37.06 20.86
N TRP A 601 19.38 35.83 21.09
CA TRP A 601 20.50 35.27 20.34
C TRP A 601 20.17 35.13 18.84
N PHE A 602 19.01 34.59 18.51
CA PHE A 602 18.55 34.53 17.13
C PHE A 602 18.33 35.90 16.51
N GLY A 603 17.86 36.89 17.29
CA GLY A 603 17.77 38.28 16.87
C GLY A 603 19.13 38.87 16.50
N LEU A 604 20.16 38.69 17.37
CA LEU A 604 21.52 39.13 17.09
C LEU A 604 22.15 38.38 15.91
N MET A 605 21.98 37.07 15.85
CA MET A 605 22.50 36.24 14.74
C MET A 605 21.84 36.57 13.39
N SER A 606 20.61 37.07 13.38
CA SER A 606 19.93 37.49 12.15
C SER A 606 20.58 38.68 11.46
N PHE A 607 21.35 39.51 12.19
CA PHE A 607 22.16 40.58 11.60
C PHE A 607 23.45 40.05 10.97
N ILE A 608 24.01 38.95 11.50
CA ILE A 608 25.32 38.40 11.10
C ILE A 608 25.10 37.34 9.98
N LYS A 609 24.09 36.46 10.16
CA LYS A 609 23.80 35.33 9.28
C LYS A 609 22.30 35.23 8.99
N PRO A 610 21.72 36.16 8.23
CA PRO A 610 20.26 36.23 8.05
C PRO A 610 19.66 34.97 7.44
N LYS A 611 20.28 34.36 6.42
CA LYS A 611 19.78 33.15 5.75
C LYS A 611 19.70 31.93 6.69
N GLN A 612 20.67 31.74 7.58
CA GLN A 612 20.65 30.61 8.54
C GLN A 612 19.54 30.77 9.58
N VAL A 613 19.28 31.98 10.04
CA VAL A 613 18.21 32.26 11.01
C VAL A 613 16.85 32.12 10.34
N GLU A 614 16.70 32.56 9.10
CA GLU A 614 15.48 32.45 8.31
C GLU A 614 15.09 30.96 8.14
N GLU A 615 16.04 30.09 7.80
CA GLU A 615 15.83 28.66 7.65
C GLU A 615 15.42 27.98 8.97
N VAL A 616 16.08 28.29 10.08
CA VAL A 616 15.74 27.75 11.40
C VAL A 616 14.37 28.22 11.88
N VAL A 617 14.00 29.49 11.65
CA VAL A 617 12.69 30.02 12.03
C VAL A 617 11.59 29.43 11.16
N LYS A 618 11.86 29.24 9.87
CA LYS A 618 10.94 28.59 8.92
C LYS A 618 10.65 27.15 9.36
N ASN A 619 11.68 26.34 9.60
CA ASN A 619 11.53 24.94 10.04
C ASN A 619 10.78 24.83 11.39
N LYS A 620 10.94 25.80 12.30
CA LYS A 620 10.17 25.83 13.55
C LYS A 620 8.72 26.23 13.37
N LEU A 621 8.39 27.08 12.41
CA LEU A 621 7.02 27.46 12.11
C LEU A 621 6.28 26.35 11.36
N GLU A 622 6.99 25.59 10.51
CA GLU A 622 6.46 24.39 9.85
C GLU A 622 6.23 23.22 10.83
N ALA A 623 7.01 23.14 11.91
CA ALA A 623 6.88 22.11 12.96
C ALA A 623 5.76 22.38 13.98
N VAL A 624 5.10 23.56 13.98
CA VAL A 624 3.95 23.84 14.84
C VAL A 624 2.68 23.37 14.12
N PRO A 625 1.98 22.32 14.62
CA PRO A 625 0.73 21.90 14.02
C PRO A 625 -0.27 23.05 14.05
N HIS A 626 -0.96 23.27 12.94
CA HIS A 626 -2.06 24.21 12.80
C HIS A 626 -3.22 23.85 13.76
N GLN A 627 -3.14 24.28 15.01
CA GLN A 627 -4.30 24.53 15.85
C GLN A 627 -4.87 25.88 15.42
N ASN A 628 -6.04 25.89 14.86
CA ASN A 628 -6.86 27.00 14.38
C ASN A 628 -6.81 27.25 12.87
N SER A 629 -7.62 26.50 12.17
CA SER A 629 -8.38 26.98 11.00
C SER A 629 -9.72 26.30 10.95
N GLU A 630 -10.56 26.58 11.95
CA GLU A 630 -12.00 26.67 11.79
C GLU A 630 -12.28 28.07 11.23
N VAL A 631 -12.56 28.16 9.95
CA VAL A 631 -13.54 29.03 9.28
C VAL A 631 -13.86 28.38 7.93
#